data_75bc13a2423d07c3cad0d92fa5ce9223
#
_entry.id   75bc13a2423d07c3cad0d92fa5ce9223
#
_cell.length_a   1.000
_cell.length_b   1.000
_cell.length_c   1.000
_cell.angle_alpha   90.00
_cell.angle_beta   90.00
_cell.angle_gamma   90.00
#
_symmetry.space_group_name_H-M   'P 1'
#
loop_
_entity.id
_entity.type
_entity.pdbx_description
1 polymer ?
#
loop_
_entity_poly.entity_id
_entity_poly.type
_entity_poly.pdbx_seq_one_letter_code
_entity_poly.pdbx_strand_id
1 'polypeptide(L)'
;ILKNPSDTITLNVMLPSLGIELGEVQVKEVRRQTNTMSDISLRDMKHMGNASGMGIESIISTQAGVSTHNELSSQYNVRGGSFDENSVYINGIEVYRPLLIRSGQQEGLSIINPDMVEKVGFSAGGFDAKYGDKMSSVLDIQYKIVKGYEGAFSASMLGASAYWGYGNDKFSMTNALRYKTTAYLLGSLDTEGEYEPSDFDYQTYLSWSPSSRWTVDFIGNISRNNYDFTPSSRTTKFGTADDLKEFKVYFDGMEKDEFHTYFGALSFYHNFNKYNNLSLTYSAFDSREKETFDISGEYWLNNDADNQSLGIGKYMEHARNNLKASVHSIALKGSSKLTAHNIQYGLLYKWENIREKIHEWEMRDSAGYSLPHSDNKLDLIYNLSSSSKLKSNRLEMYIQDSYRKEFPEGEMVIHYGARLSNWSVNNEWLFSPRATIAFTP
;
A
#
# COMPACT_ATOMS: atom_id res chain seq x y z
N ILE A 1 -9.79 39.01 -53.80
CA ILE A 1 -10.50 38.75 -55.05
C ILE A 1 -9.83 39.60 -56.13
N LEU A 2 -9.05 38.98 -57.00
CA LEU A 2 -8.42 39.64 -58.12
C LEU A 2 -9.52 40.12 -59.10
N LYS A 3 -9.54 41.41 -59.43
CA LYS A 3 -10.55 42.00 -60.32
C LYS A 3 -10.20 41.86 -61.79
N ASN A 4 -8.91 41.67 -62.13
CA ASN A 4 -8.42 41.45 -63.49
C ASN A 4 -7.40 40.33 -63.54
N PRO A 5 -7.27 39.56 -64.64
CA PRO A 5 -6.27 38.47 -64.81
C PRO A 5 -4.81 38.96 -64.78
N SER A 6 -4.54 40.23 -64.88
CA SER A 6 -3.20 40.85 -64.84
C SER A 6 -2.80 41.45 -63.52
N ASP A 7 -3.68 41.36 -62.49
CA ASP A 7 -3.37 41.92 -61.17
C ASP A 7 -2.36 41.00 -60.46
N THR A 8 -1.18 41.54 -60.14
CA THR A 8 -0.15 40.84 -59.39
C THR A 8 -0.23 41.33 -57.93
N ILE A 9 -0.55 40.41 -57.02
CA ILE A 9 -0.52 40.70 -55.58
C ILE A 9 0.79 40.14 -55.03
N THR A 10 1.66 41.02 -54.57
CA THR A 10 2.87 40.63 -53.84
C THR A 10 2.55 40.55 -52.35
N LEU A 11 2.48 39.34 -51.81
CA LEU A 11 2.25 39.12 -50.40
C LEU A 11 3.63 38.88 -49.73
N ASN A 12 4.11 39.84 -48.97
CA ASN A 12 5.27 39.66 -48.09
C ASN A 12 4.80 39.07 -46.76
N VAL A 13 4.96 37.75 -46.62
CA VAL A 13 4.67 37.03 -45.36
C VAL A 13 5.98 36.96 -44.59
N MET A 14 6.09 37.80 -43.52
CA MET A 14 7.09 37.55 -42.50
C MET A 14 6.58 36.37 -41.62
N LEU A 15 7.18 35.22 -41.78
CA LEU A 15 7.04 34.13 -40.82
C LEU A 15 7.89 34.51 -39.61
N PRO A 16 7.31 34.68 -38.40
CA PRO A 16 8.12 34.76 -37.19
C PRO A 16 8.88 33.43 -37.11
N SER A 17 10.22 33.50 -37.02
CA SER A 17 10.99 32.34 -36.62
C SER A 17 10.55 32.01 -35.20
N LEU A 18 9.66 31.02 -35.04
CA LEU A 18 9.53 30.32 -33.78
C LEU A 18 10.85 29.54 -33.60
N GLY A 19 11.87 30.24 -33.16
CA GLY A 19 12.99 29.61 -32.50
C GLY A 19 12.40 28.96 -31.26
N ILE A 20 12.07 27.67 -31.35
CA ILE A 20 12.02 26.83 -30.18
C ILE A 20 13.44 26.86 -29.65
N GLU A 21 13.74 27.71 -28.68
CA GLU A 21 14.88 27.48 -27.82
C GLU A 21 14.62 26.10 -27.22
N LEU A 22 15.28 25.11 -27.82
CA LEU A 22 15.47 23.83 -27.14
C LEU A 22 16.17 24.21 -25.85
N GLY A 23 15.40 24.23 -24.74
CA GLY A 23 15.95 24.44 -23.43
C GLY A 23 17.18 23.55 -23.32
N GLU A 24 18.26 24.12 -22.82
CA GLU A 24 19.52 23.46 -22.58
C GLU A 24 19.22 22.02 -22.09
N VAL A 25 19.53 21.03 -22.93
CA VAL A 25 19.44 19.62 -22.53
C VAL A 25 20.53 19.49 -21.47
N GLN A 26 20.19 19.81 -20.23
CA GLN A 26 21.01 19.37 -19.11
C GLN A 26 20.94 17.85 -19.16
N VAL A 27 21.93 17.25 -19.75
CA VAL A 27 22.27 15.85 -19.49
C VAL A 27 22.62 15.81 -18.01
N LYS A 28 21.59 15.69 -17.16
CA LYS A 28 21.79 15.25 -15.80
C LYS A 28 22.32 13.83 -15.96
N GLU A 29 23.63 13.70 -15.79
CA GLU A 29 24.23 12.39 -15.61
C GLU A 29 23.36 11.65 -14.62
N VAL A 30 22.64 10.63 -15.09
CA VAL A 30 21.88 9.75 -14.22
C VAL A 30 22.95 8.96 -13.48
N ARG A 31 23.45 9.55 -12.41
CA ARG A 31 24.39 8.86 -11.51
C ARG A 31 23.70 7.58 -11.09
N ARG A 32 24.19 6.47 -11.58
CA ARG A 32 23.70 5.14 -11.18
C ARG A 32 23.69 5.08 -9.68
N GLN A 33 22.54 4.79 -9.10
CA GLN A 33 22.45 4.61 -7.66
C GLN A 33 23.29 3.39 -7.31
N THR A 34 24.21 3.60 -6.41
CA THR A 34 25.17 2.57 -5.96
C THR A 34 24.64 1.76 -4.79
N ASN A 35 23.47 2.12 -4.27
CA ASN A 35 22.74 1.33 -3.28
C ASN A 35 21.80 0.32 -3.97
N THR A 36 21.25 -0.62 -3.23
CA THR A 36 20.29 -1.62 -3.71
C THR A 36 18.90 -1.04 -4.03
N MET A 37 18.69 0.26 -3.81
CA MET A 37 17.45 0.97 -4.10
C MET A 37 17.42 1.32 -5.59
N SER A 38 16.45 0.80 -6.33
CA SER A 38 16.16 1.18 -7.71
C SER A 38 15.14 2.31 -7.77
N ASP A 39 15.40 3.31 -8.60
CA ASP A 39 14.40 4.33 -8.92
C ASP A 39 13.43 3.79 -9.97
N ILE A 40 12.15 3.81 -9.65
CA ILE A 40 11.09 3.36 -10.54
C ILE A 40 10.54 4.56 -11.32
N SER A 41 10.44 4.40 -12.63
CA SER A 41 9.92 5.43 -13.54
C SER A 41 8.39 5.53 -13.45
N LEU A 42 7.89 6.67 -12.98
CA LEU A 42 6.45 6.94 -12.97
C LEU A 42 5.84 7.13 -14.37
N ARG A 43 6.69 7.37 -15.41
CA ARG A 43 6.21 7.44 -16.79
C ARG A 43 5.72 6.09 -17.27
N ASP A 44 6.42 5.03 -16.90
CA ASP A 44 6.07 3.67 -17.31
C ASP A 44 4.72 3.25 -16.71
N MET A 45 4.39 3.77 -15.52
CA MET A 45 3.10 3.55 -14.87
C MET A 45 1.91 4.00 -15.70
N LYS A 46 2.00 5.14 -16.36
CA LYS A 46 0.90 5.69 -17.17
C LYS A 46 0.63 4.86 -18.45
N HIS A 47 1.59 4.05 -18.86
CA HIS A 47 1.49 3.20 -20.05
C HIS A 47 1.14 1.75 -19.73
N MET A 48 1.15 1.36 -18.45
CA MET A 48 0.74 0.03 -18.03
C MET A 48 -0.77 -0.02 -17.84
N GLY A 49 -1.46 -0.82 -18.65
CA GLY A 49 -2.84 -1.20 -18.39
C GLY A 49 -2.90 -2.04 -17.12
N ASN A 50 -3.72 -1.63 -16.18
CA ASN A 50 -3.93 -2.37 -14.93
C ASN A 50 -5.42 -2.60 -14.70
N ALA A 51 -5.82 -3.84 -14.46
CA ALA A 51 -7.19 -4.23 -14.20
C ALA A 51 -7.75 -3.61 -12.91
N SER A 52 -6.89 -3.35 -11.92
CA SER A 52 -7.29 -2.82 -10.60
C SER A 52 -7.24 -1.29 -10.48
N GLY A 53 -6.91 -0.59 -11.58
CA GLY A 53 -6.62 0.84 -11.55
C GLY A 53 -5.14 1.14 -11.26
N MET A 54 -4.70 2.38 -11.52
CA MET A 54 -3.28 2.76 -11.41
C MET A 54 -2.83 2.83 -9.95
N GLY A 55 -2.18 1.76 -9.46
CA GLY A 55 -1.48 1.72 -8.18
C GLY A 55 0.03 1.61 -8.38
N ILE A 56 0.82 2.10 -7.45
CA ILE A 56 2.29 1.97 -7.48
C ILE A 56 2.69 0.49 -7.38
N GLU A 57 1.91 -0.31 -6.69
CA GLU A 57 2.13 -1.73 -6.52
C GLU A 57 2.15 -2.51 -7.84
N SER A 58 1.40 -2.06 -8.84
CA SER A 58 1.41 -2.68 -10.17
C SER A 58 2.75 -2.55 -10.90
N ILE A 59 3.48 -1.44 -10.69
CA ILE A 59 4.85 -1.31 -11.21
C ILE A 59 5.82 -2.14 -10.37
N ILE A 60 5.63 -2.17 -9.06
CA ILE A 60 6.48 -2.96 -8.18
C ILE A 60 6.40 -4.43 -8.56
N SER A 61 5.23 -4.93 -8.96
CA SER A 61 5.05 -6.32 -9.40
C SER A 61 5.88 -6.70 -10.65
N THR A 62 6.34 -5.72 -11.43
CA THR A 62 7.24 -5.96 -12.56
C THR A 62 8.71 -6.05 -12.16
N GLN A 63 9.05 -5.75 -10.92
CA GLN A 63 10.43 -5.81 -10.44
C GLN A 63 10.88 -7.25 -10.20
N ALA A 64 12.17 -7.51 -10.39
CA ALA A 64 12.74 -8.84 -10.20
C ALA A 64 12.57 -9.33 -8.76
N GLY A 65 12.02 -10.55 -8.61
CA GLY A 65 11.78 -11.18 -7.31
C GLY A 65 10.51 -10.75 -6.62
N VAL A 66 9.63 -10.02 -7.29
CA VAL A 66 8.30 -9.64 -6.79
C VAL A 66 7.25 -10.56 -7.40
N SER A 67 6.30 -11.00 -6.61
CA SER A 67 5.12 -11.76 -7.03
C SER A 67 3.85 -11.21 -6.38
N THR A 68 2.73 -11.37 -7.07
CA THR A 68 1.40 -11.01 -6.58
C THR A 68 0.51 -12.25 -6.66
N HIS A 69 -0.44 -12.39 -5.74
CA HIS A 69 -1.41 -13.48 -5.78
C HIS A 69 -2.58 -13.20 -6.72
N ASN A 70 -2.93 -11.92 -6.85
CA ASN A 70 -4.09 -11.48 -7.60
C ASN A 70 -3.78 -10.12 -8.26
N GLU A 71 -4.16 -9.95 -9.51
CA GLU A 71 -3.98 -8.68 -10.24
C GLU A 71 -4.83 -7.53 -9.67
N LEU A 72 -5.88 -7.85 -8.93
CA LEU A 72 -6.77 -6.88 -8.29
C LEU A 72 -6.24 -6.44 -6.91
N SER A 73 -5.27 -7.13 -6.33
CA SER A 73 -4.75 -6.85 -4.99
C SER A 73 -3.57 -5.86 -5.04
N SER A 74 -3.51 -4.96 -4.06
CA SER A 74 -2.35 -4.11 -3.81
C SER A 74 -1.23 -4.80 -3.02
N GLN A 75 -1.42 -6.07 -2.65
CA GLN A 75 -0.44 -6.85 -1.93
C GLN A 75 0.60 -7.45 -2.88
N TYR A 76 1.85 -7.42 -2.46
CA TYR A 76 2.95 -8.03 -3.19
C TYR A 76 3.90 -8.74 -2.23
N ASN A 77 4.49 -9.83 -2.69
CA ASN A 77 5.47 -10.62 -1.97
C ASN A 77 6.83 -10.46 -2.63
N VAL A 78 7.89 -10.39 -1.85
CA VAL A 78 9.24 -10.17 -2.35
C VAL A 78 10.15 -11.30 -1.90
N ARG A 79 10.79 -11.98 -2.87
CA ARG A 79 11.75 -13.07 -2.65
C ARG A 79 11.24 -14.17 -1.73
N GLY A 80 9.95 -14.50 -1.85
CA GLY A 80 9.32 -15.54 -1.03
C GLY A 80 8.89 -15.10 0.37
N GLY A 81 9.11 -13.83 0.74
CA GLY A 81 8.57 -13.26 1.96
C GLY A 81 7.09 -12.90 1.83
N SER A 82 6.40 -12.77 2.95
CA SER A 82 5.01 -12.37 3.01
C SER A 82 4.84 -10.86 2.76
N PHE A 83 3.63 -10.43 2.38
CA PHE A 83 3.34 -9.02 2.10
C PHE A 83 3.53 -8.09 3.33
N ASP A 84 3.38 -8.61 4.52
CA ASP A 84 3.57 -7.89 5.79
C ASP A 84 5.06 -7.69 6.14
N GLU A 85 5.97 -8.38 5.46
CA GLU A 85 7.42 -8.17 5.58
C GLU A 85 7.96 -7.01 4.73
N ASN A 86 7.08 -6.29 4.03
CA ASN A 86 7.44 -5.12 3.23
C ASN A 86 7.23 -3.85 4.03
N SER A 87 8.18 -2.94 4.01
CA SER A 87 8.04 -1.61 4.61
C SER A 87 7.75 -0.54 3.56
N VAL A 88 6.91 0.42 3.94
CA VAL A 88 6.55 1.56 3.12
C VAL A 88 6.91 2.84 3.87
N TYR A 89 7.63 3.73 3.19
CA TYR A 89 7.98 5.05 3.70
C TYR A 89 7.42 6.12 2.77
N ILE A 90 6.85 7.17 3.33
CA ILE A 90 6.45 8.39 2.62
C ILE A 90 7.23 9.56 3.21
N ASN A 91 8.03 10.24 2.39
CA ASN A 91 8.95 11.30 2.82
C ASN A 91 9.82 10.87 4.02
N GLY A 92 10.28 9.61 4.02
CA GLY A 92 11.10 9.03 5.08
C GLY A 92 10.35 8.70 6.38
N ILE A 93 9.02 8.75 6.40
CA ILE A 93 8.17 8.39 7.54
C ILE A 93 7.56 7.02 7.25
N GLU A 94 7.73 6.08 8.16
CA GLU A 94 7.15 4.75 8.03
C GLU A 94 5.61 4.84 8.12
N VAL A 95 4.95 4.16 7.19
CA VAL A 95 3.49 4.10 7.10
C VAL A 95 3.06 2.66 7.30
N TYR A 96 2.10 2.46 8.19
CA TYR A 96 1.55 1.15 8.48
C TYR A 96 0.33 0.88 7.58
N ARG A 97 0.15 -0.39 7.23
CA ARG A 97 -1.06 -0.85 6.55
C ARG A 97 -2.04 -1.40 7.58
N PRO A 98 -3.36 -1.30 7.36
CA PRO A 98 -4.34 -2.02 8.17
C PRO A 98 -4.04 -3.51 8.14
N LEU A 99 -4.19 -4.16 9.30
CA LEU A 99 -4.11 -5.61 9.38
C LEU A 99 -5.45 -6.17 8.87
N LEU A 100 -5.44 -6.88 7.75
CA LEU A 100 -6.62 -7.54 7.24
C LEU A 100 -6.78 -8.89 7.92
N ILE A 101 -7.88 -9.10 8.64
CA ILE A 101 -8.13 -10.29 9.48
C ILE A 101 -8.36 -11.53 8.61
N ARG A 102 -9.09 -11.38 7.50
CA ARG A 102 -9.27 -12.44 6.50
C ARG A 102 -8.80 -11.97 5.13
N SER A 103 -7.72 -12.54 4.66
CA SER A 103 -6.95 -12.02 3.53
C SER A 103 -7.24 -12.67 2.17
N GLY A 104 -8.21 -13.53 2.05
CA GLY A 104 -8.33 -14.37 0.84
C GLY A 104 -8.66 -13.62 -0.44
N GLN A 105 -9.48 -12.57 -0.40
CA GLN A 105 -9.99 -11.87 -1.58
C GLN A 105 -10.10 -10.35 -1.40
N GLN A 106 -9.61 -9.80 -0.30
CA GLN A 106 -9.75 -8.40 0.01
C GLN A 106 -8.76 -7.55 -0.77
N GLU A 107 -9.29 -6.58 -1.47
CA GLU A 107 -8.55 -5.64 -2.28
C GLU A 107 -8.58 -4.27 -1.65
N GLY A 108 -7.56 -3.96 -0.86
CA GLY A 108 -7.39 -2.60 -0.36
C GLY A 108 -6.90 -1.66 -1.44
N LEU A 109 -7.28 -0.38 -1.36
CA LEU A 109 -6.56 0.67 -2.05
C LEU A 109 -5.10 0.69 -1.57
N SER A 110 -4.18 0.90 -2.52
CA SER A 110 -2.84 1.34 -2.16
C SER A 110 -2.93 2.57 -1.26
N ILE A 111 -2.18 2.56 -0.16
CA ILE A 111 -2.08 3.74 0.71
C ILE A 111 -1.50 4.95 -0.02
N ILE A 112 -0.88 4.75 -1.19
CA ILE A 112 -0.18 5.76 -1.96
C ILE A 112 -1.05 6.19 -3.13
N ASN A 113 -1.31 7.49 -3.23
CA ASN A 113 -1.90 8.06 -4.44
C ASN A 113 -0.80 8.41 -5.44
N PRO A 114 -0.77 7.77 -6.63
CA PRO A 114 0.29 7.99 -7.63
C PRO A 114 0.41 9.42 -8.12
N ASP A 115 -0.69 10.18 -8.17
CA ASP A 115 -0.69 11.56 -8.66
C ASP A 115 0.08 12.51 -7.72
N MET A 116 0.19 12.15 -6.43
CA MET A 116 0.95 12.91 -5.45
C MET A 116 2.46 12.60 -5.46
N VAL A 117 2.89 11.56 -6.18
CA VAL A 117 4.25 11.03 -6.10
C VAL A 117 5.19 11.69 -7.08
N GLU A 118 6.35 12.13 -6.60
CA GLU A 118 7.49 12.63 -7.39
C GLU A 118 8.48 11.51 -7.70
N LYS A 119 8.80 10.68 -6.69
CA LYS A 119 9.84 9.66 -6.80
C LYS A 119 9.44 8.39 -6.05
N VAL A 120 9.77 7.25 -6.66
CA VAL A 120 9.59 5.92 -6.07
C VAL A 120 10.92 5.21 -6.04
N GLY A 121 11.39 4.88 -4.85
CA GLY A 121 12.54 4.00 -4.63
C GLY A 121 12.05 2.63 -4.16
N PHE A 122 12.55 1.57 -4.74
CA PHE A 122 12.25 0.20 -4.35
C PHE A 122 13.51 -0.63 -4.15
N SER A 123 13.56 -1.40 -3.07
CA SER A 123 14.64 -2.35 -2.80
C SER A 123 14.08 -3.70 -2.38
N ALA A 124 14.45 -4.75 -3.10
CA ALA A 124 14.11 -6.13 -2.81
C ALA A 124 15.14 -6.80 -1.88
N GLY A 125 15.51 -6.13 -0.79
CA GLY A 125 16.51 -6.58 0.18
C GLY A 125 17.85 -5.84 0.06
N GLY A 126 18.71 -5.98 1.06
CA GLY A 126 19.99 -5.30 1.11
C GLY A 126 19.92 -3.78 1.31
N PHE A 127 18.84 -3.29 1.87
CA PHE A 127 18.59 -1.86 2.07
C PHE A 127 19.41 -1.25 3.21
N ASP A 128 19.58 0.06 3.15
CA ASP A 128 20.39 0.87 4.09
C ASP A 128 19.93 0.73 5.55
N ALA A 129 20.84 1.03 6.51
CA ALA A 129 20.56 0.93 7.95
C ALA A 129 19.46 1.88 8.45
N LYS A 130 19.16 2.96 7.72
CA LYS A 130 18.05 3.87 8.02
C LYS A 130 16.66 3.22 7.95
N TYR A 131 16.53 2.13 7.19
CA TYR A 131 15.30 1.34 7.08
C TYR A 131 15.35 0.16 8.05
N GLY A 132 14.26 -0.13 8.72
CA GLY A 132 14.21 -1.16 9.76
C GLY A 132 12.93 -1.99 9.75
N ASP A 133 12.88 -2.92 10.68
CA ASP A 133 11.72 -3.73 11.10
C ASP A 133 11.15 -4.74 10.09
N LYS A 134 11.51 -4.67 8.82
CA LYS A 134 10.99 -5.56 7.77
C LYS A 134 12.14 -6.24 7.05
N MET A 135 11.89 -7.45 6.54
CA MET A 135 12.94 -8.31 6.02
C MET A 135 12.95 -8.42 4.50
N SER A 136 11.81 -8.24 3.84
CA SER A 136 11.66 -8.56 2.42
C SER A 136 11.93 -7.38 1.50
N SER A 137 11.28 -6.24 1.72
CA SER A 137 11.49 -5.07 0.86
C SER A 137 11.28 -3.73 1.56
N VAL A 138 11.77 -2.70 0.88
CA VAL A 138 11.52 -1.29 1.22
C VAL A 138 10.99 -0.57 0.01
N LEU A 139 9.87 0.13 0.20
CA LEU A 139 9.29 1.07 -0.73
C LEU A 139 9.41 2.49 -0.14
N ASP A 140 10.21 3.34 -0.77
CA ASP A 140 10.45 4.73 -0.33
C ASP A 140 9.84 5.71 -1.33
N ILE A 141 8.83 6.43 -0.90
CA ILE A 141 8.03 7.35 -1.70
C ILE A 141 8.35 8.78 -1.30
N GLN A 142 8.50 9.64 -2.29
CA GLN A 142 8.61 11.07 -2.11
C GLN A 142 7.43 11.76 -2.78
N TYR A 143 6.70 12.59 -2.02
CA TYR A 143 5.60 13.39 -2.56
C TYR A 143 6.11 14.64 -3.26
N LYS A 144 5.34 15.11 -4.24
CA LYS A 144 5.64 16.28 -5.07
C LYS A 144 5.63 17.57 -4.26
N ILE A 145 6.59 18.42 -4.54
CA ILE A 145 6.56 19.86 -4.22
C ILE A 145 6.19 20.60 -5.49
N VAL A 146 4.97 21.10 -5.53
CA VAL A 146 4.39 21.75 -6.71
C VAL A 146 4.79 23.21 -6.76
N LYS A 147 5.02 23.72 -7.97
CA LYS A 147 5.15 25.14 -8.29
C LYS A 147 4.07 25.54 -9.29
N GLY A 148 3.25 26.55 -8.94
CA GLY A 148 2.08 26.92 -9.72
C GLY A 148 0.87 26.06 -9.41
N TYR A 149 0.04 25.78 -10.40
CA TYR A 149 -1.16 24.96 -10.28
C TYR A 149 -1.01 23.66 -11.04
N GLU A 150 -1.35 22.56 -10.41
CA GLU A 150 -1.47 21.24 -11.04
C GLU A 150 -2.84 20.64 -10.71
N GLY A 151 -3.35 19.79 -11.60
CA GLY A 151 -4.57 19.05 -11.34
C GLY A 151 -4.69 17.86 -12.29
N ALA A 152 -5.30 16.79 -11.80
CA ALA A 152 -5.67 15.62 -12.57
C ALA A 152 -7.02 15.10 -12.09
N PHE A 153 -7.81 14.61 -13.02
CA PHE A 153 -9.05 13.92 -12.74
C PHE A 153 -9.12 12.68 -13.60
N SER A 154 -9.46 11.57 -12.99
CA SER A 154 -9.70 10.32 -13.68
C SER A 154 -11.00 9.69 -13.21
N ALA A 155 -11.73 9.08 -14.14
CA ALA A 155 -12.93 8.32 -13.85
C ALA A 155 -12.97 7.07 -14.72
N SER A 156 -13.38 5.98 -14.12
CA SER A 156 -13.54 4.68 -14.78
C SER A 156 -14.70 3.91 -14.15
N MET A 157 -15.02 2.75 -14.67
CA MET A 157 -16.01 1.85 -14.05
C MET A 157 -15.55 1.34 -12.66
N LEU A 158 -14.26 1.45 -12.35
CA LEU A 158 -13.69 1.01 -11.08
C LEU A 158 -13.59 2.14 -10.05
N GLY A 159 -14.02 3.36 -10.39
CA GLY A 159 -13.99 4.49 -9.48
C GLY A 159 -13.52 5.78 -10.11
N ALA A 160 -13.23 6.75 -9.24
CA ALA A 160 -12.76 8.08 -9.63
C ALA A 160 -11.65 8.57 -8.72
N SER A 161 -10.76 9.38 -9.28
CA SER A 161 -9.68 10.05 -8.56
C SER A 161 -9.61 11.53 -8.98
N ALA A 162 -9.39 12.39 -8.01
CA ALA A 162 -9.14 13.80 -8.23
C ALA A 162 -7.88 14.22 -7.47
N TYR A 163 -6.98 14.90 -8.16
CA TYR A 163 -5.76 15.46 -7.61
C TYR A 163 -5.69 16.96 -7.90
N TRP A 164 -5.27 17.74 -6.95
CA TRP A 164 -4.98 19.15 -7.15
C TRP A 164 -3.82 19.61 -6.29
N GLY A 165 -2.98 20.43 -6.87
CA GLY A 165 -1.81 21.00 -6.24
C GLY A 165 -1.71 22.51 -6.50
N TYR A 166 -1.16 23.21 -5.53
CA TYR A 166 -0.81 24.63 -5.63
C TYR A 166 0.50 24.90 -4.91
N GLY A 167 1.35 25.73 -5.48
CA GLY A 167 2.57 26.10 -4.80
C GLY A 167 3.22 27.37 -5.33
N ASN A 168 4.07 27.92 -4.50
CA ASN A 168 4.97 29.03 -4.81
C ASN A 168 6.35 28.73 -4.21
N ASP A 169 7.27 29.71 -4.21
CA ASP A 169 8.64 29.49 -3.72
C ASP A 169 8.76 29.15 -2.22
N LYS A 170 7.72 29.41 -1.42
CA LYS A 170 7.73 29.20 0.03
C LYS A 170 6.71 28.17 0.52
N PHE A 171 5.71 27.88 -0.28
CA PHE A 171 4.60 27.01 0.11
C PHE A 171 4.21 26.08 -1.04
N SER A 172 3.97 24.84 -0.73
CA SER A 172 3.42 23.84 -1.63
C SER A 172 2.34 23.05 -0.93
N MET A 173 1.26 22.79 -1.62
CA MET A 173 0.14 21.97 -1.16
C MET A 173 -0.27 21.03 -2.28
N THR A 174 -0.41 19.76 -1.95
CA THR A 174 -0.99 18.75 -2.82
C THR A 174 -2.08 17.98 -2.08
N ASN A 175 -3.17 17.70 -2.76
CA ASN A 175 -4.31 16.96 -2.22
C ASN A 175 -4.78 15.96 -3.25
N ALA A 176 -5.26 14.82 -2.77
CA ALA A 176 -5.85 13.80 -3.60
C ALA A 176 -7.03 13.14 -2.90
N LEU A 177 -8.06 12.87 -3.68
CA LEU A 177 -9.27 12.18 -3.29
C LEU A 177 -9.47 10.99 -4.22
N ARG A 178 -9.73 9.80 -3.67
CA ARG A 178 -10.04 8.61 -4.47
C ARG A 178 -11.26 7.88 -3.92
N TYR A 179 -12.03 7.37 -4.85
CA TYR A 179 -13.04 6.36 -4.60
C TYR A 179 -12.82 5.20 -5.56
N LYS A 180 -12.78 3.97 -5.05
CA LYS A 180 -12.61 2.75 -5.83
C LYS A 180 -13.69 1.73 -5.44
N THR A 181 -14.16 0.99 -6.43
CA THR A 181 -14.97 -0.20 -6.22
C THR A 181 -14.63 -1.23 -7.28
N THR A 182 -14.52 -2.49 -6.91
CA THR A 182 -14.30 -3.61 -7.83
C THR A 182 -15.53 -4.51 -7.94
N ALA A 183 -16.65 -4.14 -7.28
CA ALA A 183 -17.88 -4.89 -7.27
C ALA A 183 -18.35 -5.33 -8.68
N TYR A 184 -18.23 -4.43 -9.67
CA TYR A 184 -18.61 -4.75 -11.05
C TYR A 184 -17.74 -5.86 -11.67
N LEU A 185 -16.43 -5.88 -11.42
CA LEU A 185 -15.55 -6.93 -11.92
C LEU A 185 -15.81 -8.25 -11.20
N LEU A 186 -15.95 -8.21 -9.89
CA LEU A 186 -16.17 -9.39 -9.07
C LEU A 186 -17.52 -10.03 -9.36
N GLY A 187 -18.57 -9.25 -9.61
CA GLY A 187 -19.88 -9.75 -10.04
C GLY A 187 -19.89 -10.43 -11.41
N SER A 188 -18.85 -10.29 -12.22
CA SER A 188 -18.69 -10.99 -13.50
C SER A 188 -17.91 -12.31 -13.39
N LEU A 189 -17.31 -12.60 -12.24
CA LEU A 189 -16.59 -13.84 -11.98
C LEU A 189 -17.52 -14.89 -11.37
N ASP A 190 -17.26 -16.16 -11.66
CA ASP A 190 -17.94 -17.28 -11.00
C ASP A 190 -17.34 -17.45 -9.59
N THR A 191 -17.82 -16.61 -8.67
CA THR A 191 -17.37 -16.56 -7.28
C THR A 191 -18.32 -17.30 -6.34
N GLU A 192 -17.88 -17.57 -5.12
CA GLU A 192 -18.67 -18.24 -4.08
C GLU A 192 -19.81 -17.34 -3.53
N GLY A 193 -19.87 -16.07 -3.95
CA GLY A 193 -20.85 -15.09 -3.51
C GLY A 193 -20.67 -13.75 -4.19
N GLU A 194 -21.50 -12.80 -3.83
CA GLU A 194 -21.43 -11.42 -4.27
C GLU A 194 -20.49 -10.64 -3.35
N TYR A 195 -19.48 -10.00 -3.93
CA TYR A 195 -18.50 -9.17 -3.24
C TYR A 195 -18.66 -7.72 -3.65
N GLU A 196 -18.81 -6.84 -2.68
CA GLU A 196 -19.01 -5.41 -2.91
C GLU A 196 -17.96 -4.57 -2.14
N PRO A 197 -16.68 -4.60 -2.56
CA PRO A 197 -15.66 -3.76 -1.95
C PRO A 197 -15.84 -2.31 -2.38
N SER A 198 -15.67 -1.41 -1.43
CA SER A 198 -15.63 0.02 -1.69
C SER A 198 -14.59 0.70 -0.82
N ASP A 199 -13.74 1.49 -1.47
CA ASP A 199 -12.62 2.17 -0.85
C ASP A 199 -12.73 3.67 -1.10
N PHE A 200 -12.50 4.44 -0.06
CA PHE A 200 -12.41 5.89 -0.11
C PHE A 200 -11.16 6.36 0.61
N ASP A 201 -10.40 7.26 0.01
CA ASP A 201 -9.31 7.93 0.70
C ASP A 201 -9.16 9.39 0.30
N TYR A 202 -8.71 10.18 1.28
CA TYR A 202 -8.26 11.55 1.11
C TYR A 202 -6.86 11.68 1.66
N GLN A 203 -5.97 12.28 0.86
CA GLN A 203 -4.58 12.52 1.20
C GLN A 203 -4.22 13.97 0.99
N THR A 204 -3.37 14.50 1.87
CA THR A 204 -2.84 15.86 1.77
C THR A 204 -1.36 15.89 2.13
N TYR A 205 -0.60 16.70 1.42
CA TYR A 205 0.77 17.03 1.74
C TYR A 205 0.98 18.55 1.63
N LEU A 206 1.44 19.13 2.70
CA LEU A 206 1.75 20.56 2.80
C LEU A 206 3.23 20.72 3.11
N SER A 207 3.91 21.60 2.40
CA SER A 207 5.30 21.96 2.67
C SER A 207 5.43 23.47 2.72
N TRP A 208 5.94 23.99 3.83
CA TRP A 208 6.11 25.41 4.06
C TRP A 208 7.56 25.74 4.44
N SER A 209 8.22 26.53 3.60
CA SER A 209 9.61 26.97 3.78
C SER A 209 9.66 28.50 4.05
N PRO A 210 9.41 28.93 5.32
CA PRO A 210 9.42 30.35 5.66
C PRO A 210 10.78 31.01 5.41
N SER A 211 11.85 30.23 5.44
CA SER A 211 13.21 30.67 5.14
C SER A 211 14.02 29.54 4.49
N SER A 212 15.19 29.87 3.94
CA SER A 212 16.12 28.86 3.38
C SER A 212 16.64 27.85 4.41
N ARG A 213 16.50 28.13 5.70
CA ARG A 213 16.95 27.25 6.79
C ARG A 213 15.87 26.38 7.38
N TRP A 214 14.60 26.77 7.27
CA TRP A 214 13.49 26.07 7.91
C TRP A 214 12.47 25.60 6.89
N THR A 215 12.06 24.36 7.02
CA THR A 215 10.92 23.78 6.30
C THR A 215 10.06 23.01 7.29
N VAL A 216 8.76 23.18 7.15
CA VAL A 216 7.74 22.47 7.93
C VAL A 216 6.84 21.70 6.96
N ASP A 217 6.78 20.38 7.12
CA ASP A 217 5.97 19.51 6.29
C ASP A 217 4.86 18.86 7.11
N PHE A 218 3.68 18.77 6.53
CA PHE A 218 2.55 18.04 7.08
C PHE A 218 2.04 17.03 6.05
N ILE A 219 1.87 15.77 6.47
CA ILE A 219 1.23 14.70 5.70
C ILE A 219 -0.01 14.26 6.46
N GLY A 220 -1.13 14.14 5.78
CA GLY A 220 -2.38 13.60 6.32
C GLY A 220 -3.01 12.60 5.37
N ASN A 221 -3.55 11.52 5.92
CA ASN A 221 -4.33 10.52 5.20
C ASN A 221 -5.52 10.09 6.05
N ILE A 222 -6.68 10.00 5.42
CA ILE A 222 -7.91 9.43 5.96
C ILE A 222 -8.42 8.44 4.94
N SER A 223 -8.58 7.17 5.34
CA SER A 223 -9.15 6.15 4.47
C SER A 223 -10.24 5.35 5.15
N ARG A 224 -11.19 4.92 4.34
CA ARG A 224 -12.25 4.00 4.73
C ARG A 224 -12.39 2.94 3.65
N ASN A 225 -12.30 1.69 4.07
CA ASN A 225 -12.49 0.54 3.22
C ASN A 225 -13.65 -0.26 3.79
N ASN A 226 -14.65 -0.54 2.97
CA ASN A 226 -15.77 -1.41 3.30
C ASN A 226 -15.73 -2.62 2.40
N TYR A 227 -16.18 -3.71 2.94
CA TYR A 227 -16.22 -4.98 2.24
C TYR A 227 -17.48 -5.72 2.67
N ASP A 228 -18.42 -5.85 1.76
CA ASP A 228 -19.64 -6.57 1.98
C ASP A 228 -19.60 -7.86 1.13
N PHE A 229 -19.90 -8.99 1.75
CA PHE A 229 -19.96 -10.29 1.09
C PHE A 229 -21.29 -10.97 1.38
N THR A 230 -21.96 -11.42 0.36
CA THR A 230 -23.20 -12.22 0.42
C THR A 230 -22.97 -13.55 -0.29
N PRO A 231 -22.97 -14.69 0.42
CA PRO A 231 -22.72 -15.98 -0.20
C PRO A 231 -23.85 -16.37 -1.14
N SER A 232 -23.51 -16.97 -2.29
CA SER A 232 -24.46 -17.39 -3.29
C SER A 232 -24.79 -18.87 -3.15
N SER A 233 -26.08 -19.18 -3.22
CA SER A 233 -26.56 -20.57 -3.28
C SER A 233 -26.17 -21.22 -4.61
N ARG A 234 -25.75 -22.48 -4.56
CA ARG A 234 -25.33 -23.21 -5.77
C ARG A 234 -25.73 -24.67 -5.77
N THR A 235 -25.77 -25.19 -6.97
CA THR A 235 -26.07 -26.61 -7.23
C THR A 235 -24.95 -27.20 -8.10
N THR A 236 -24.37 -28.30 -7.66
CA THR A 236 -23.33 -29.03 -8.39
C THR A 236 -23.80 -30.45 -8.62
N LYS A 237 -23.71 -30.94 -9.87
CA LYS A 237 -24.01 -32.33 -10.22
C LYS A 237 -22.70 -33.08 -10.47
N PHE A 238 -22.59 -34.29 -9.94
CA PHE A 238 -21.42 -35.13 -10.09
C PHE A 238 -21.82 -36.61 -10.08
N GLY A 239 -20.97 -37.47 -10.64
CA GLY A 239 -21.20 -38.92 -10.72
C GLY A 239 -21.19 -39.43 -12.15
N THR A 240 -21.73 -40.62 -12.36
CA THR A 240 -21.89 -41.25 -13.68
C THR A 240 -23.29 -41.09 -14.18
N ALA A 241 -23.56 -41.43 -15.47
CA ALA A 241 -24.89 -41.34 -16.06
C ALA A 241 -25.94 -42.19 -15.32
N ASP A 242 -25.50 -43.32 -14.69
CA ASP A 242 -26.37 -44.24 -13.95
C ASP A 242 -26.47 -43.91 -12.44
N ASP A 243 -25.56 -43.09 -11.91
CA ASP A 243 -25.52 -42.68 -10.49
C ASP A 243 -25.14 -41.21 -10.40
N LEU A 244 -26.06 -40.36 -10.85
CA LEU A 244 -25.88 -38.88 -10.82
C LEU A 244 -26.38 -38.34 -9.48
N LYS A 245 -25.52 -37.64 -8.78
CA LYS A 245 -25.80 -36.97 -7.51
C LYS A 245 -25.84 -35.48 -7.70
N GLU A 246 -26.76 -34.86 -6.99
CA GLU A 246 -26.89 -33.41 -6.95
C GLU A 246 -26.59 -32.89 -5.54
N PHE A 247 -25.59 -32.04 -5.45
CA PHE A 247 -25.22 -31.34 -4.22
C PHE A 247 -25.72 -29.90 -4.31
N LYS A 248 -26.64 -29.53 -3.41
CA LYS A 248 -27.19 -28.18 -3.29
C LYS A 248 -26.72 -27.53 -2.01
N VAL A 249 -26.28 -26.28 -2.10
CA VAL A 249 -25.97 -25.47 -0.94
C VAL A 249 -26.81 -24.20 -1.01
N TYR A 250 -27.58 -23.96 0.03
CA TYR A 250 -28.37 -22.75 0.22
C TYR A 250 -27.68 -21.92 1.30
N PHE A 251 -27.36 -20.69 0.98
CA PHE A 251 -26.78 -19.76 1.93
C PHE A 251 -27.76 -18.64 2.25
N ASP A 252 -27.67 -18.15 3.49
CA ASP A 252 -28.36 -16.95 3.96
C ASP A 252 -27.42 -16.20 4.90
N GLY A 253 -27.57 -14.86 4.92
CA GLY A 253 -26.73 -14.00 5.72
C GLY A 253 -25.70 -13.21 4.95
N MET A 254 -24.83 -12.53 5.65
CA MET A 254 -23.83 -11.63 5.08
C MET A 254 -22.60 -11.47 6.00
N GLU A 255 -21.49 -11.12 5.37
CA GLU A 255 -20.28 -10.64 6.04
C GLU A 255 -20.11 -9.16 5.71
N LYS A 256 -19.69 -8.39 6.72
CA LYS A 256 -19.41 -6.98 6.57
C LYS A 256 -18.17 -6.60 7.34
N ASP A 257 -17.18 -6.08 6.59
CA ASP A 257 -15.91 -5.62 7.12
C ASP A 257 -15.73 -4.13 6.89
N GLU A 258 -15.34 -3.43 7.92
CA GLU A 258 -15.10 -1.98 7.90
C GLU A 258 -13.70 -1.68 8.43
N PHE A 259 -12.92 -0.93 7.63
CA PHE A 259 -11.58 -0.48 7.99
C PHE A 259 -11.53 1.03 7.94
N HIS A 260 -11.13 1.65 9.03
CA HIS A 260 -10.91 3.09 9.10
C HIS A 260 -9.45 3.35 9.46
N THR A 261 -8.73 4.10 8.64
CA THR A 261 -7.33 4.45 8.88
C THR A 261 -7.17 5.96 8.89
N TYR A 262 -6.46 6.43 9.89
CA TYR A 262 -6.06 7.82 10.04
C TYR A 262 -4.54 7.86 10.19
N PHE A 263 -3.89 8.62 9.37
CA PHE A 263 -2.46 8.86 9.46
C PHE A 263 -2.17 10.34 9.37
N GLY A 264 -1.31 10.83 10.24
CA GLY A 264 -0.83 12.21 10.22
C GLY A 264 0.63 12.28 10.64
N ALA A 265 1.39 13.16 9.99
CA ALA A 265 2.78 13.41 10.36
C ALA A 265 3.13 14.89 10.19
N LEU A 266 3.86 15.43 11.16
CA LEU A 266 4.37 16.79 11.17
C LEU A 266 5.90 16.73 11.31
N SER A 267 6.60 17.33 10.35
CA SER A 267 8.07 17.31 10.29
C SER A 267 8.61 18.75 10.29
N PHE A 268 9.62 18.98 11.09
CA PHE A 268 10.38 20.23 11.13
C PHE A 268 11.79 19.95 10.65
N TYR A 269 12.21 20.59 9.58
CA TYR A 269 13.55 20.47 9.03
C TYR A 269 14.31 21.76 9.28
N HIS A 270 15.54 21.61 9.77
CA HIS A 270 16.47 22.73 9.95
C HIS A 270 17.78 22.48 9.21
N ASN A 271 18.15 23.37 8.31
CA ASN A 271 19.40 23.38 7.61
C ASN A 271 20.38 24.33 8.34
N PHE A 272 21.32 23.79 9.11
CA PHE A 272 22.36 24.62 9.76
C PHE A 272 23.24 25.31 8.71
N ASN A 273 23.56 24.57 7.66
CA ASN A 273 24.29 25.03 6.48
C ASN A 273 24.01 24.08 5.30
N LYS A 274 24.68 24.25 4.15
CA LYS A 274 24.49 23.41 2.95
C LYS A 274 24.93 21.94 3.13
N TYR A 275 25.62 21.65 4.22
CA TYR A 275 26.18 20.31 4.50
C TYR A 275 25.47 19.57 5.63
N ASN A 276 24.88 20.30 6.57
CA ASN A 276 24.34 19.72 7.79
C ASN A 276 22.87 20.08 7.95
N ASN A 277 22.04 19.07 8.11
CA ASN A 277 20.62 19.23 8.42
C ASN A 277 20.19 18.33 9.56
N LEU A 278 19.07 18.69 10.18
CA LEU A 278 18.40 17.95 11.23
C LEU A 278 16.90 18.04 11.00
N SER A 279 16.19 16.96 11.25
CA SER A 279 14.72 16.95 11.22
C SER A 279 14.16 16.32 12.48
N LEU A 280 13.07 16.88 12.95
CA LEU A 280 12.22 16.34 14.02
C LEU A 280 10.85 16.04 13.42
N THR A 281 10.41 14.80 13.51
CA THR A 281 9.11 14.34 13.00
C THR A 281 8.31 13.71 14.11
N TYR A 282 7.05 14.11 14.23
CA TYR A 282 6.03 13.37 14.98
C TYR A 282 5.04 12.77 14.00
N SER A 283 4.72 11.49 14.17
CA SER A 283 3.68 10.83 13.37
C SER A 283 2.73 10.04 14.26
N ALA A 284 1.48 9.95 13.80
CA ALA A 284 0.40 9.21 14.44
C ALA A 284 -0.36 8.39 13.40
N PHE A 285 -0.58 7.13 13.73
CA PHE A 285 -1.38 6.19 12.96
C PHE A 285 -2.44 5.58 13.87
N ASP A 286 -3.70 5.57 13.44
CA ASP A 286 -4.82 4.91 14.11
C ASP A 286 -5.58 4.09 13.07
N SER A 287 -5.71 2.78 13.29
CA SER A 287 -6.54 1.88 12.48
C SER A 287 -7.62 1.26 13.36
N ARG A 288 -8.82 1.16 12.81
CA ARG A 288 -9.97 0.51 13.40
C ARG A 288 -10.55 -0.45 12.40
N GLU A 289 -10.61 -1.70 12.79
CA GLU A 289 -11.08 -2.78 11.97
C GLU A 289 -12.27 -3.44 12.68
N LYS A 290 -13.33 -3.67 11.94
CA LYS A 290 -14.52 -4.33 12.43
C LYS A 290 -14.94 -5.36 11.39
N GLU A 291 -15.02 -6.60 11.82
CA GLU A 291 -15.50 -7.71 11.04
C GLU A 291 -16.78 -8.24 11.69
N THR A 292 -17.82 -8.36 10.91
CA THR A 292 -19.09 -8.91 11.37
C THR A 292 -19.64 -9.83 10.31
N PHE A 293 -19.91 -11.08 10.68
CA PHE A 293 -20.66 -11.96 9.82
C PHE A 293 -21.68 -12.79 10.61
N ASP A 294 -22.79 -13.06 9.96
CA ASP A 294 -23.81 -14.01 10.32
C ASP A 294 -24.16 -14.75 9.05
N ILE A 295 -23.63 -15.95 8.90
CA ILE A 295 -23.82 -16.77 7.70
C ILE A 295 -24.38 -18.11 8.15
N SER A 296 -25.49 -18.50 7.53
CA SER A 296 -26.04 -19.84 7.68
C SER A 296 -26.06 -20.54 6.34
N GLY A 297 -25.84 -21.83 6.37
CA GLY A 297 -25.87 -22.68 5.20
C GLY A 297 -26.62 -23.96 5.45
N GLU A 298 -27.39 -24.38 4.43
CA GLU A 298 -28.01 -25.71 4.36
C GLU A 298 -27.45 -26.41 3.12
N TYR A 299 -26.98 -27.65 3.29
CA TYR A 299 -26.53 -28.47 2.18
C TYR A 299 -27.32 -29.76 2.07
N TRP A 300 -27.66 -30.08 0.83
CA TRP A 300 -28.46 -31.21 0.47
C TRP A 300 -27.69 -32.08 -0.51
N LEU A 301 -27.62 -33.37 -0.23
CA LEU A 301 -27.13 -34.34 -1.19
C LEU A 301 -28.30 -35.20 -1.65
N ASN A 302 -28.65 -35.09 -2.91
CA ASN A 302 -29.73 -35.84 -3.54
C ASN A 302 -29.20 -36.84 -4.54
N ASN A 303 -29.88 -37.96 -4.67
CA ASN A 303 -29.74 -38.88 -5.81
C ASN A 303 -30.69 -38.43 -6.90
N ASP A 304 -30.16 -37.99 -8.06
CA ASP A 304 -30.97 -37.49 -9.17
C ASP A 304 -31.86 -38.61 -9.79
N ALA A 305 -31.41 -39.86 -9.71
CA ALA A 305 -32.15 -41.00 -10.25
C ALA A 305 -33.43 -41.31 -9.49
N ASP A 306 -33.43 -41.18 -8.18
CA ASP A 306 -34.55 -41.58 -7.31
C ASP A 306 -35.23 -40.39 -6.64
N ASN A 307 -34.72 -39.16 -6.86
CA ASN A 307 -35.12 -37.93 -6.17
C ASN A 307 -35.11 -38.10 -4.62
N GLN A 308 -34.21 -38.93 -4.10
CA GLN A 308 -34.08 -39.17 -2.68
C GLN A 308 -32.99 -38.26 -2.11
N SER A 309 -33.30 -37.63 -0.99
CA SER A 309 -32.31 -36.91 -0.20
C SER A 309 -31.38 -37.93 0.54
N LEU A 310 -30.11 -37.87 0.24
CA LEU A 310 -29.08 -38.76 0.86
C LEU A 310 -28.52 -38.16 2.16
N GLY A 311 -28.66 -36.87 2.35
CA GLY A 311 -28.20 -36.23 3.56
C GLY A 311 -28.56 -34.74 3.53
N ILE A 312 -28.77 -34.17 4.71
CA ILE A 312 -29.04 -32.76 4.93
C ILE A 312 -28.14 -32.32 6.07
N GLY A 313 -27.37 -31.27 5.83
CA GLY A 313 -26.54 -30.66 6.86
C GLY A 313 -26.84 -29.17 6.97
N LYS A 314 -26.58 -28.61 8.14
CA LYS A 314 -26.72 -27.20 8.43
C LYS A 314 -25.49 -26.69 9.16
N TYR A 315 -25.14 -25.45 8.89
CA TYR A 315 -24.19 -24.76 9.73
C TYR A 315 -24.60 -23.30 9.92
N MET A 316 -24.09 -22.69 10.98
CA MET A 316 -24.28 -21.30 11.26
C MET A 316 -22.99 -20.74 11.86
N GLU A 317 -22.46 -19.73 11.23
CA GLU A 317 -21.25 -19.02 11.63
C GLU A 317 -21.59 -17.61 12.07
N HIS A 318 -20.91 -17.17 13.12
CA HIS A 318 -21.08 -15.83 13.68
C HIS A 318 -19.73 -15.25 14.07
N ALA A 319 -19.49 -13.98 13.74
CA ALA A 319 -18.35 -13.23 14.24
C ALA A 319 -18.69 -11.78 14.55
N ARG A 320 -18.04 -11.28 15.60
CA ARG A 320 -18.04 -9.87 16.02
C ARG A 320 -16.64 -9.51 16.46
N ASN A 321 -15.77 -9.25 15.49
CA ASN A 321 -14.37 -8.98 15.71
C ASN A 321 -14.08 -7.50 15.61
N ASN A 322 -13.25 -6.98 16.51
CA ASN A 322 -12.80 -5.60 16.47
C ASN A 322 -11.31 -5.54 16.80
N LEU A 323 -10.56 -4.89 15.94
CA LEU A 323 -9.16 -4.57 16.17
C LEU A 323 -8.99 -3.04 16.13
N LYS A 324 -8.29 -2.51 17.13
CA LYS A 324 -7.85 -1.12 17.14
C LYS A 324 -6.36 -1.06 17.36
N ALA A 325 -5.63 -0.53 16.38
CA ALA A 325 -4.20 -0.31 16.45
C ALA A 325 -3.89 1.19 16.41
N SER A 326 -3.06 1.65 17.34
CA SER A 326 -2.61 3.04 17.40
C SER A 326 -1.10 3.06 17.60
N VAL A 327 -0.40 3.74 16.70
CA VAL A 327 1.06 3.88 16.74
C VAL A 327 1.42 5.36 16.66
N HIS A 328 2.13 5.85 17.65
CA HIS A 328 2.70 7.19 17.64
C HIS A 328 4.21 7.09 17.59
N SER A 329 4.87 7.98 16.87
CA SER A 329 6.33 8.01 16.85
C SER A 329 6.89 9.42 16.87
N ILE A 330 8.06 9.55 17.48
CA ILE A 330 8.92 10.72 17.39
C ILE A 330 10.25 10.26 16.78
N ALA A 331 10.69 10.96 15.75
CA ALA A 331 11.93 10.68 15.06
C ALA A 331 12.80 11.92 14.96
N LEU A 332 14.05 11.82 15.40
CA LEU A 332 15.09 12.80 15.19
C LEU A 332 16.08 12.23 14.17
N LYS A 333 16.22 12.86 13.00
CA LYS A 333 17.11 12.39 11.94
C LYS A 333 18.01 13.51 11.47
N GLY A 334 19.25 13.19 11.14
CA GLY A 334 20.19 14.16 10.63
C GLY A 334 21.06 13.61 9.52
N SER A 335 21.65 14.53 8.76
CA SER A 335 22.69 14.20 7.80
C SER A 335 23.81 15.23 7.80
N SER A 336 25.02 14.73 7.56
CA SER A 336 26.24 15.53 7.46
C SER A 336 27.03 15.13 6.21
N LYS A 337 27.18 16.06 5.27
CA LYS A 337 27.95 15.85 4.04
C LYS A 337 29.38 16.40 4.24
N LEU A 338 30.35 15.53 4.20
CA LEU A 338 31.77 15.85 4.12
C LEU A 338 32.24 15.57 2.68
N THR A 339 33.48 15.93 2.33
CA THR A 339 33.97 15.85 0.96
C THR A 339 33.71 14.49 0.29
N ALA A 340 34.03 13.39 0.96
CA ALA A 340 33.86 12.03 0.46
C ALA A 340 32.81 11.22 1.22
N HIS A 341 32.26 11.74 2.29
CA HIS A 341 31.35 11.04 3.19
C HIS A 341 29.96 11.70 3.22
N ASN A 342 28.92 10.90 3.29
CA ASN A 342 27.55 11.34 3.55
C ASN A 342 26.98 10.54 4.71
N ILE A 343 27.20 11.07 5.91
CA ILE A 343 26.80 10.43 7.16
C ILE A 343 25.34 10.74 7.43
N GLN A 344 24.52 9.71 7.71
CA GLN A 344 23.14 9.83 8.13
C GLN A 344 22.93 9.12 9.45
N TYR A 345 22.17 9.72 10.34
CA TYR A 345 21.89 9.17 11.66
C TYR A 345 20.45 9.47 12.09
N GLY A 346 19.92 8.63 12.98
CA GLY A 346 18.58 8.83 13.49
C GLY A 346 18.30 8.11 14.78
N LEU A 347 17.38 8.68 15.54
CA LEU A 347 16.81 8.17 16.76
C LEU A 347 15.28 8.18 16.61
N LEU A 348 14.63 7.04 16.82
CA LEU A 348 13.19 6.88 16.72
C LEU A 348 12.66 6.27 18.02
N TYR A 349 11.57 6.80 18.49
CA TYR A 349 10.83 6.22 19.60
C TYR A 349 9.36 6.07 19.23
N LYS A 350 8.82 4.87 19.39
CA LYS A 350 7.45 4.51 19.02
C LYS A 350 6.68 4.04 20.25
N TRP A 351 5.40 4.42 20.33
CA TRP A 351 4.41 3.89 21.27
C TRP A 351 3.36 3.14 20.48
N GLU A 352 3.15 1.90 20.85
CA GLU A 352 2.19 1.01 20.20
C GLU A 352 1.11 0.61 21.20
N ASN A 353 -0.15 0.68 20.79
CA ASN A 353 -1.28 0.25 21.59
C ASN A 353 -2.27 -0.47 20.69
N ILE A 354 -2.33 -1.77 20.83
CA ILE A 354 -3.20 -2.65 20.05
C ILE A 354 -4.24 -3.22 21.02
N ARG A 355 -5.50 -3.18 20.63
CA ARG A 355 -6.63 -3.77 21.34
C ARG A 355 -7.43 -4.61 20.39
N GLU A 356 -7.64 -5.84 20.77
CA GLU A 356 -8.38 -6.82 20.00
C GLU A 356 -9.51 -7.39 20.85
N LYS A 357 -10.66 -7.57 20.23
CA LYS A 357 -11.77 -8.34 20.75
C LYS A 357 -12.25 -9.27 19.67
N ILE A 358 -12.26 -10.54 19.97
CA ILE A 358 -12.74 -11.61 19.10
C ILE A 358 -13.91 -12.26 19.80
N HIS A 359 -14.99 -12.44 19.07
CA HIS A 359 -16.14 -13.25 19.48
C HIS A 359 -16.68 -13.97 18.27
N GLU A 360 -16.36 -15.24 18.16
CA GLU A 360 -16.74 -16.11 17.07
C GLU A 360 -17.33 -17.41 17.60
N TRP A 361 -18.31 -17.93 16.90
CA TRP A 361 -18.82 -19.27 17.15
C TRP A 361 -19.34 -19.89 15.87
N GLU A 362 -19.31 -21.21 15.82
CA GLU A 362 -19.84 -22.02 14.74
C GLU A 362 -20.70 -23.16 15.33
N MET A 363 -21.91 -23.27 14.81
CA MET A 363 -22.80 -24.40 15.03
C MET A 363 -22.90 -25.21 13.75
N ARG A 364 -22.87 -26.53 13.87
CA ARG A 364 -22.92 -27.44 12.74
C ARG A 364 -23.71 -28.70 13.04
N ASP A 365 -24.42 -29.17 12.02
CA ASP A 365 -24.96 -30.50 11.92
C ASP A 365 -24.54 -31.12 10.59
N SER A 366 -23.94 -32.29 10.63
CA SER A 366 -23.46 -33.01 9.47
C SER A 366 -24.41 -34.11 8.99
N ALA A 367 -25.64 -34.09 9.44
CA ALA A 367 -26.62 -35.16 9.18
C ALA A 367 -26.13 -36.58 9.53
N GLY A 368 -25.28 -36.67 10.58
CA GLY A 368 -24.74 -37.92 11.07
C GLY A 368 -23.47 -38.43 10.39
N TYR A 369 -22.95 -37.73 9.38
CA TYR A 369 -21.75 -38.18 8.65
C TYR A 369 -20.44 -37.93 9.40
N SER A 370 -20.30 -36.81 10.06
CA SER A 370 -19.05 -36.44 10.76
C SER A 370 -19.25 -35.99 12.21
N LEU A 371 -20.46 -35.62 12.59
CA LEU A 371 -20.85 -35.23 13.94
C LEU A 371 -22.07 -36.01 14.35
N PRO A 372 -22.36 -36.19 15.66
CA PRO A 372 -23.62 -36.75 16.12
C PRO A 372 -24.78 -35.95 15.56
N HIS A 373 -25.66 -36.62 14.81
CA HIS A 373 -26.85 -35.97 14.24
C HIS A 373 -27.90 -35.68 15.30
N SER A 374 -28.54 -34.54 15.20
CA SER A 374 -29.66 -34.17 16.03
C SER A 374 -30.77 -33.52 15.18
N ASP A 375 -31.96 -34.11 15.17
CA ASP A 375 -33.08 -33.61 14.37
C ASP A 375 -33.58 -32.22 14.80
N ASN A 376 -33.27 -31.78 16.02
CA ASN A 376 -33.89 -30.62 16.65
C ASN A 376 -32.93 -29.50 17.00
N LYS A 377 -31.63 -29.65 16.82
CA LYS A 377 -30.66 -28.62 17.20
C LYS A 377 -29.36 -28.72 16.39
N LEU A 378 -28.69 -27.59 16.23
CA LEU A 378 -27.31 -27.52 15.81
C LEU A 378 -26.38 -27.61 17.01
N ASP A 379 -25.30 -28.35 16.90
CA ASP A 379 -24.30 -28.45 17.97
C ASP A 379 -23.23 -27.35 17.80
N LEU A 380 -22.87 -26.75 18.92
CA LEU A 380 -21.76 -25.80 18.98
C LEU A 380 -20.45 -26.56 18.86
N ILE A 381 -19.75 -26.36 17.72
CA ILE A 381 -18.48 -27.05 17.43
C ILE A 381 -17.26 -26.16 17.62
N TYR A 382 -17.45 -24.86 17.56
CA TYR A 382 -16.40 -23.87 17.73
C TYR A 382 -16.93 -22.66 18.49
N ASN A 383 -16.14 -22.19 19.43
CA ASN A 383 -16.39 -20.93 20.13
C ASN A 383 -15.07 -20.31 20.57
N LEU A 384 -14.82 -19.11 20.10
CA LEU A 384 -13.66 -18.29 20.47
C LEU A 384 -14.14 -16.96 21.03
N SER A 385 -13.81 -16.69 22.27
CA SER A 385 -14.03 -15.38 22.88
C SER A 385 -12.73 -14.91 23.51
N SER A 386 -12.19 -13.82 23.01
CA SER A 386 -10.92 -13.26 23.45
C SER A 386 -10.99 -11.74 23.55
N SER A 387 -10.27 -11.20 24.52
CA SER A 387 -10.03 -9.76 24.59
C SER A 387 -8.59 -9.54 24.99
N SER A 388 -7.78 -9.04 24.07
CA SER A 388 -6.37 -8.80 24.28
C SER A 388 -6.02 -7.31 24.19
N LYS A 389 -4.94 -6.95 24.86
CA LYS A 389 -4.38 -5.59 24.81
C LYS A 389 -2.88 -5.66 24.88
N LEU A 390 -2.23 -5.19 23.83
CA LEU A 390 -0.79 -5.01 23.78
C LEU A 390 -0.45 -3.53 23.90
N LYS A 391 0.41 -3.18 24.84
CA LYS A 391 1.06 -1.87 24.91
C LYS A 391 2.55 -2.11 24.85
N SER A 392 3.21 -1.49 23.91
CA SER A 392 4.64 -1.62 23.74
C SER A 392 5.30 -0.30 23.38
N ASN A 393 6.60 -0.25 23.61
CA ASN A 393 7.45 0.84 23.17
C ASN A 393 8.60 0.26 22.37
N ARG A 394 9.06 1.02 21.40
CA ARG A 394 10.20 0.64 20.58
C ARG A 394 11.17 1.80 20.47
N LEU A 395 12.43 1.53 20.76
CA LEU A 395 13.53 2.46 20.59
C LEU A 395 14.43 1.97 19.46
N GLU A 396 14.69 2.82 18.49
CA GLU A 396 15.50 2.49 17.33
C GLU A 396 16.53 3.59 17.07
N MET A 397 17.76 3.19 16.82
CA MET A 397 18.86 4.08 16.48
C MET A 397 19.58 3.55 15.26
N TYR A 398 20.03 4.44 14.39
CA TYR A 398 20.89 4.05 13.28
C TYR A 398 21.95 5.11 13.00
N ILE A 399 23.05 4.64 12.46
CA ILE A 399 24.07 5.46 11.83
C ILE A 399 24.55 4.75 10.57
N GLN A 400 24.70 5.50 9.49
CA GLN A 400 25.25 4.99 8.24
C GLN A 400 26.08 6.05 7.54
N ASP A 401 27.03 5.61 6.74
CA ASP A 401 27.86 6.46 5.88
C ASP A 401 27.89 5.93 4.46
N SER A 402 27.93 6.85 3.52
CA SER A 402 28.18 6.60 2.11
C SER A 402 29.51 7.26 1.73
N TYR A 403 30.55 6.44 1.68
CA TYR A 403 31.89 6.87 1.28
C TYR A 403 32.05 6.74 -0.23
N ARG A 404 32.48 7.83 -0.89
CA ARG A 404 32.66 7.90 -2.33
C ARG A 404 34.12 8.22 -2.66
N LYS A 405 34.70 7.45 -3.57
CA LYS A 405 36.05 7.67 -4.07
C LYS A 405 36.10 7.53 -5.58
N GLU A 406 36.60 8.56 -6.24
CA GLU A 406 36.86 8.56 -7.68
C GLU A 406 38.28 8.03 -7.96
N PHE A 407 38.39 7.21 -8.99
CA PHE A 407 39.63 6.66 -9.54
C PHE A 407 39.71 6.99 -11.04
N PRO A 408 40.87 6.93 -11.68
CA PRO A 408 40.95 7.12 -13.12
C PRO A 408 40.10 6.13 -13.93
N GLU A 409 39.93 4.91 -13.41
CA GLU A 409 39.19 3.82 -14.06
C GLU A 409 37.72 3.72 -13.65
N GLY A 410 37.25 4.61 -12.77
CA GLY A 410 35.85 4.58 -12.33
C GLY A 410 35.61 5.11 -10.91
N GLU A 411 34.39 4.96 -10.45
CA GLU A 411 33.94 5.43 -9.15
C GLU A 411 33.62 4.24 -8.22
N MET A 412 34.14 4.27 -7.00
CA MET A 412 33.78 3.33 -5.93
C MET A 412 32.91 4.03 -4.88
N VAL A 413 31.80 3.39 -4.51
CA VAL A 413 30.94 3.82 -3.41
C VAL A 413 30.78 2.68 -2.42
N ILE A 414 31.03 2.97 -1.16
CA ILE A 414 30.86 2.06 -0.04
C ILE A 414 29.76 2.62 0.86
N HIS A 415 28.67 1.87 1.00
CA HIS A 415 27.66 2.16 2.02
C HIS A 415 27.88 1.21 3.18
N TYR A 416 27.97 1.75 4.38
CA TYR A 416 28.06 0.95 5.60
C TYR A 416 27.34 1.63 6.75
N GLY A 417 26.79 0.84 7.65
CA GLY A 417 26.05 1.36 8.77
C GLY A 417 25.59 0.27 9.71
N ALA A 418 24.98 0.70 10.79
CA ALA A 418 24.41 -0.18 11.79
C ALA A 418 23.09 0.39 12.31
N ARG A 419 22.19 -0.52 12.68
CA ARG A 419 20.94 -0.22 13.37
C ARG A 419 20.92 -0.98 14.69
N LEU A 420 20.44 -0.32 15.72
CA LEU A 420 20.17 -0.90 17.03
C LEU A 420 18.70 -0.67 17.37
N SER A 421 17.98 -1.70 17.75
CA SER A 421 16.59 -1.61 18.15
C SER A 421 16.34 -2.39 19.45
N ASN A 422 15.41 -1.86 20.25
CA ASN A 422 14.89 -2.51 21.44
C ASN A 422 13.37 -2.47 21.43
N TRP A 423 12.74 -3.59 21.76
CA TRP A 423 11.30 -3.69 21.90
C TRP A 423 10.92 -4.09 23.33
N SER A 424 10.05 -3.33 23.95
CA SER A 424 9.70 -3.49 25.36
C SER A 424 8.94 -4.78 25.70
N VAL A 425 8.42 -5.51 24.70
CA VAL A 425 7.67 -6.76 24.93
C VAL A 425 8.59 -7.89 25.35
N ASN A 426 9.71 -8.05 24.65
CA ASN A 426 10.72 -9.07 24.94
C ASN A 426 11.98 -8.49 25.59
N ASN A 427 12.10 -7.16 25.63
CA ASN A 427 13.24 -6.42 26.14
C ASN A 427 14.59 -6.81 25.49
N GLU A 428 14.54 -7.28 24.24
CA GLU A 428 15.72 -7.68 23.49
C GLU A 428 16.32 -6.52 22.70
N TRP A 429 17.65 -6.51 22.61
CA TRP A 429 18.39 -5.60 21.77
C TRP A 429 18.84 -6.33 20.51
N LEU A 430 18.41 -5.80 19.36
CA LEU A 430 18.80 -6.30 18.05
C LEU A 430 19.80 -5.35 17.40
N PHE A 431 20.99 -5.87 17.10
CA PHE A 431 22.04 -5.16 16.37
C PHE A 431 22.10 -5.65 14.92
N SER A 432 21.97 -4.75 13.97
CA SER A 432 21.90 -5.06 12.54
C SER A 432 22.94 -4.26 11.76
N PRO A 433 24.17 -4.80 11.56
CA PRO A 433 25.16 -4.18 10.68
C PRO A 433 24.81 -4.42 9.20
N ARG A 434 25.14 -3.46 8.35
CA ARG A 434 24.91 -3.53 6.89
C ARG A 434 26.04 -2.88 6.15
N ALA A 435 26.46 -3.48 5.03
CA ALA A 435 27.45 -2.91 4.14
C ALA A 435 27.20 -3.33 2.69
N THR A 436 27.41 -2.40 1.77
CA THR A 436 27.41 -2.65 0.32
C THR A 436 28.56 -1.90 -0.32
N ILE A 437 29.15 -2.51 -1.35
CA ILE A 437 30.23 -1.89 -2.14
C ILE A 437 29.78 -1.95 -3.59
N ALA A 438 29.88 -0.82 -4.28
CA ALA A 438 29.63 -0.73 -5.71
C ALA A 438 30.83 -0.06 -6.39
N PHE A 439 31.21 -0.61 -7.53
CA PHE A 439 32.21 -0.02 -8.42
C PHE A 439 31.56 0.19 -9.80
N THR A 440 31.69 1.41 -10.32
CA THR A 440 31.20 1.79 -11.63
C THR A 440 32.42 2.20 -12.46
N PRO A 441 32.84 1.38 -13.45
CA PRO A 441 33.97 1.66 -14.31
C PRO A 441 33.71 2.81 -15.28
#